data_0d9f4927426b6630a270a39d93ec8fa9
#
_entry.id   0d9f4927426b6630a270a39d93ec8fa9
#
_cell.length_a   1.000
_cell.length_b   1.000
_cell.length_c   1.000
_cell.angle_alpha   90.00
_cell.angle_beta   90.00
_cell.angle_gamma   90.00
#
_symmetry.space_group_name_H-M   'P 1'
#
loop_
_entity.id
_entity.type
_entity.pdbx_description
1 polymer ?
#
loop_
_entity_poly.entity_id
_entity_poly.type
_entity_poly.pdbx_seq_one_letter_code
_entity_poly.pdbx_strand_id
1 'polypeptide(L)' 'MASICTMAWVYGSVQGVGFRYSTQREALQLGVTGYARNLDDGGVEVLACGEAEQVEKLIAWLKA' A
#
# COMPACT_ATOMS: atom_id res chain seq x y z
N MET A 1 -2.52 20.46 -7.40
CA MET A 1 -2.32 19.28 -6.61
C MET A 1 -3.30 18.22 -7.00
N ALA A 2 -2.78 17.10 -7.46
CA ALA A 2 -3.60 16.02 -7.96
C ALA A 2 -3.75 14.95 -6.89
N SER A 3 -5.00 14.57 -6.61
CA SER A 3 -5.31 13.42 -5.77
C SER A 3 -5.62 12.25 -6.67
N ILE A 4 -4.99 11.13 -6.38
CA ILE A 4 -5.19 9.90 -7.13
C ILE A 4 -5.45 8.74 -6.19
N CYS A 5 -6.02 7.67 -6.73
CA CYS A 5 -6.10 6.38 -6.05
C CYS A 5 -5.44 5.35 -6.93
N THR A 6 -4.54 4.57 -6.36
CA THR A 6 -3.82 3.53 -7.07
C THR A 6 -4.01 2.20 -6.36
N MET A 7 -4.25 1.16 -7.12
CA MET A 7 -4.36 -0.20 -6.60
C MET A 7 -3.08 -0.95 -6.93
N ALA A 8 -2.54 -1.65 -5.95
CA ALA A 8 -1.35 -2.48 -6.13
C ALA A 8 -1.60 -3.86 -5.57
N TRP A 9 -1.02 -4.87 -6.21
CA TRP A 9 -1.09 -6.26 -5.76
C TRP A 9 0.33 -6.73 -5.53
N VAL A 10 0.61 -7.20 -4.32
CA VAL A 10 1.95 -7.61 -3.91
C VAL A 10 1.94 -9.08 -3.60
N TYR A 11 2.92 -9.81 -4.14
CA TYR A 11 3.04 -11.26 -3.98
C TYR A 11 4.39 -11.61 -3.37
N GLY A 12 4.50 -12.84 -2.89
CA GLY A 12 5.69 -13.32 -2.21
C GLY A 12 5.36 -13.61 -0.76
N SER A 13 6.33 -13.48 0.14
CA SER A 13 6.11 -13.73 1.57
C SER A 13 5.56 -12.48 2.24
N VAL A 14 4.37 -12.05 1.80
CA VAL A 14 3.80 -10.76 2.22
C VAL A 14 2.54 -10.89 3.08
N GLN A 15 1.93 -12.08 3.14
CA GLN A 15 0.75 -12.21 3.98
C GLN A 15 1.14 -12.28 5.44
N GLY A 16 0.38 -11.59 6.28
CA GLY A 16 0.61 -11.57 7.68
C GLY A 16 0.37 -10.19 8.26
N VAL A 17 0.24 -10.15 9.58
CA VAL A 17 -0.05 -8.92 10.30
C VAL A 17 1.10 -7.92 10.13
N GLY A 18 2.33 -8.41 10.15
CA GLY A 18 3.51 -7.55 10.07
C GLY A 18 3.56 -6.71 8.81
N PHE A 19 3.30 -7.34 7.66
CA PHE A 19 3.34 -6.61 6.40
C PHE A 19 2.22 -5.56 6.32
N ARG A 20 1.00 -5.96 6.68
CA ARG A 20 -0.13 -5.03 6.65
C ARG A 20 0.07 -3.87 7.61
N TYR A 21 0.62 -4.16 8.78
CA TYR A 21 0.91 -3.13 9.77
C TYR A 21 1.97 -2.14 9.26
N SER A 22 3.05 -2.66 8.68
CA SER A 22 4.12 -1.82 8.14
C SER A 22 3.62 -0.94 7.00
N THR A 23 2.80 -1.49 6.12
CA THR A 23 2.19 -0.74 5.02
C THR A 23 1.32 0.40 5.55
N GLN A 24 0.52 0.10 6.58
CA GLN A 24 -0.35 1.10 7.18
C GLN A 24 0.44 2.23 7.82
N ARG A 25 1.53 1.89 8.51
CA ARG A 25 2.39 2.90 9.12
C ARG A 25 3.03 3.80 8.07
N GLU A 26 3.53 3.20 7.00
CA GLU A 26 4.15 3.98 5.93
C GLU A 26 3.13 4.92 5.28
N ALA A 27 1.92 4.42 5.03
CA ALA A 27 0.85 5.25 4.47
C ALA A 27 0.52 6.43 5.38
N LEU A 28 0.44 6.20 6.67
CA LEU A 28 0.17 7.26 7.63
C LEU A 28 1.25 8.35 7.58
N GLN A 29 2.52 7.95 7.51
CA GLN A 29 3.62 8.89 7.44
C GLN A 29 3.57 9.73 6.18
N LEU A 30 3.09 9.14 5.09
CA LEU A 30 2.99 9.83 3.81
C LEU A 30 1.69 10.62 3.63
N GLY A 31 0.76 10.49 4.58
CA GLY A 31 -0.54 11.12 4.46
C GLY A 31 -1.42 10.47 3.41
N VAL A 32 -1.22 9.17 3.16
CA VAL A 32 -1.97 8.38 2.18
C VAL A 32 -3.04 7.58 2.91
N THR A 33 -4.23 7.52 2.35
CA THR A 33 -5.34 6.73 2.89
C THR A 33 -5.60 5.51 2.01
N GLY A 34 -6.36 4.57 2.53
CA GLY A 34 -6.71 3.36 1.78
C GLY A 34 -6.74 2.14 2.69
N TYR A 35 -6.36 0.99 2.14
CA TYR A 35 -6.37 -0.26 2.90
C TYR A 35 -5.35 -1.24 2.35
N ALA A 36 -5.07 -2.26 3.15
CA ALA A 36 -4.29 -3.42 2.72
C ALA A 36 -5.06 -4.65 3.19
N ARG A 37 -5.26 -5.62 2.30
CA ARG A 37 -5.97 -6.85 2.67
C ARG A 37 -5.33 -8.07 2.02
N ASN A 38 -5.37 -9.18 2.74
CA ASN A 38 -4.89 -10.45 2.20
C ASN A 38 -5.85 -10.98 1.16
N LEU A 39 -5.30 -11.54 0.09
CA LEU A 39 -6.07 -12.21 -0.95
C LEU A 39 -5.98 -13.72 -0.77
N ASP A 40 -6.95 -14.44 -1.33
CA ASP A 40 -6.99 -15.90 -1.22
C ASP A 40 -5.80 -16.57 -1.92
N ASP A 41 -5.23 -15.91 -2.92
CA ASP A 41 -4.13 -16.47 -3.71
C ASP A 41 -2.74 -16.24 -3.10
N GLY A 42 -2.69 -15.70 -1.89
CA GLY A 42 -1.42 -15.47 -1.21
C GLY A 42 -0.88 -14.06 -1.35
N GLY A 43 -1.53 -13.22 -2.15
CA GLY A 43 -1.10 -11.83 -2.32
C GLY A 43 -1.74 -10.90 -1.31
N VAL A 44 -1.33 -9.64 -1.39
CA VAL A 44 -1.92 -8.55 -0.61
C VAL A 44 -2.34 -7.45 -1.58
N GLU A 45 -3.58 -7.02 -1.46
CA GLU A 45 -4.12 -5.92 -2.26
C GLU A 45 -4.02 -4.63 -1.44
N VAL A 46 -3.41 -3.61 -2.04
CA VAL A 46 -3.24 -2.32 -1.38
C VAL A 46 -3.92 -1.25 -2.22
N LEU A 47 -4.85 -0.53 -1.59
CA LEU A 47 -5.42 0.68 -2.20
C LEU A 47 -4.75 1.88 -1.54
N ALA A 48 -4.25 2.80 -2.35
CA ALA A 48 -3.56 3.99 -1.86
C ALA A 48 -4.14 5.22 -2.52
N CYS A 49 -4.69 6.12 -1.73
CA CYS A 49 -5.32 7.35 -2.21
C CYS A 49 -4.67 8.55 -1.53
N GLY A 50 -4.41 9.59 -2.29
CA GLY A 50 -3.84 10.81 -1.77
C GLY A 50 -3.16 11.60 -2.86
N GLU A 51 -2.28 12.48 -2.46
CA GLU A 51 -1.52 13.29 -3.41
C GLU A 51 -0.61 12.38 -4.23
N ALA A 52 -0.55 12.62 -5.54
CA ALA A 52 0.13 11.72 -6.48
C ALA A 52 1.56 11.40 -6.06
N GLU A 53 2.33 12.41 -5.66
CA GLU A 53 3.72 12.20 -5.23
C GLU A 53 3.82 11.23 -4.06
N GLN A 54 2.92 11.38 -3.10
CA GLN A 54 2.95 10.55 -1.89
C GLN A 54 2.49 9.13 -2.17
N VAL A 55 1.48 8.99 -3.02
CA VAL A 55 1.02 7.67 -3.44
C VAL A 55 2.15 6.93 -4.16
N GLU A 56 2.87 7.62 -5.04
CA GLU A 56 3.99 7.02 -5.76
C GLU A 56 5.10 6.58 -4.82
N LYS A 57 5.37 7.35 -3.76
CA LYS A 57 6.35 6.94 -2.75
C LYS A 57 5.93 5.66 -2.04
N LEU A 58 4.65 5.52 -1.72
CA LEU A 58 4.16 4.30 -1.09
C LEU A 58 4.30 3.11 -2.03
N ILE A 59 3.93 3.28 -3.29
CA ILE A 59 4.04 2.21 -4.27
C ILE A 59 5.51 1.78 -4.45
N ALA A 60 6.43 2.74 -4.50
CA ALA A 60 7.86 2.43 -4.59
C ALA A 60 8.34 1.66 -3.36
N TRP A 61 7.86 2.04 -2.18
CA TRP A 61 8.18 1.35 -0.94
C TRP A 61 7.70 -0.11 -0.97
N LEU A 62 6.51 -0.34 -1.54
CA LEU A 62 5.97 -1.70 -1.65
C LEU A 62 6.82 -2.60 -2.54
N LYS A 63 7.51 -2.03 -3.51
CA LYS A 63 8.34 -2.79 -4.46
C LYS A 63 9.75 -3.04 -3.95
N ALA A 64 10.13 -2.40 -2.89
CA ALA A 64 11.49 -2.49 -2.36
C ALA A 64 11.80 -3.84 -1.68
#